data_237a990de1238cd1a720772d718f1dba
#
_entry.id   237a990de1238cd1a720772d718f1dba
#
_cell.length_a   1.000
_cell.length_b   1.000
_cell.length_c   1.000
_cell.angle_alpha   90.00
_cell.angle_beta   90.00
_cell.angle_gamma   90.00
#
_symmetry.space_group_name_H-M   'P 1'
#
loop_
_entity.id
_entity.type
_entity.pdbx_description
1 polymer ?
#
loop_
_entity_poly.entity_id
_entity_poly.type
_entity_poly.pdbx_seq_one_letter_code
_entity_poly.pdbx_strand_id
1 'polypeptide(L)'
;MDAEKLKFIGLTLIPLCGLPLITRRYDRLTLVIPYLLLNLMSDYQYQHDIFFQYCFGSIAFLIYLTAVNLADLKLSRTRLIALISAVAISAGCFGAVVYPKAIKYPQYVRDNREFYESVCDTLDTIPEGASVAATTFHTTYLSNREVLYDIKYASTEHILECEYVVIKISEKTSYQKFATGGRDNGYHNFMKLLKENGYEKVGELKGIIDIYKKAE
;
A
#
# COMPACT_ATOMS: atom_id res chain seq x y z
N MET A 1 -14.44 18.76 6.13
CA MET A 1 -14.25 17.64 5.19
C MET A 1 -13.07 18.00 4.31
N ASP A 2 -12.01 17.21 4.31
CA ASP A 2 -10.76 17.54 3.65
C ASP A 2 -10.88 17.34 2.13
N ALA A 3 -10.04 18.06 1.35
CA ALA A 3 -10.07 17.98 -0.12
C ALA A 3 -9.86 16.52 -0.64
N GLU A 4 -9.11 15.70 0.08
CA GLU A 4 -8.88 14.29 -0.26
C GLU A 4 -10.14 13.45 -0.12
N LYS A 5 -10.92 13.65 0.93
CA LYS A 5 -12.20 12.95 1.16
C LYS A 5 -13.25 13.36 0.11
N LEU A 6 -13.26 14.63 -0.31
CA LEU A 6 -14.10 15.10 -1.42
C LEU A 6 -13.68 14.47 -2.75
N LYS A 7 -12.38 14.40 -3.00
CA LYS A 7 -11.83 13.73 -4.18
C LYS A 7 -12.20 12.24 -4.22
N PHE A 8 -12.13 11.56 -3.08
CA PHE A 8 -12.56 10.16 -2.97
C PHE A 8 -14.02 9.97 -3.36
N ILE A 9 -14.94 10.80 -2.80
CA ILE A 9 -16.36 10.76 -3.15
C ILE A 9 -16.55 11.01 -4.65
N GLY A 10 -15.87 12.01 -5.21
CA GLY A 10 -15.93 12.31 -6.63
C GLY A 10 -15.47 11.15 -7.50
N LEU A 11 -14.30 10.58 -7.20
CA LEU A 11 -13.73 9.47 -7.96
C LEU A 11 -14.50 8.15 -7.85
N THR A 12 -15.32 7.98 -6.80
CA THR A 12 -16.17 6.79 -6.65
C THR A 12 -17.57 6.97 -7.26
N LEU A 13 -18.14 8.17 -7.25
CA LEU A 13 -19.49 8.42 -7.74
C LEU A 13 -19.56 8.91 -9.19
N ILE A 14 -18.62 9.75 -9.63
CA ILE A 14 -18.63 10.30 -11.00
C ILE A 14 -18.52 9.20 -12.06
N PRO A 15 -17.61 8.20 -11.94
CA PRO A 15 -17.52 7.12 -12.91
C PRO A 15 -18.81 6.31 -13.03
N LEU A 16 -19.60 6.26 -11.96
CA LEU A 16 -20.89 5.58 -11.94
C LEU A 16 -22.06 6.49 -12.30
N CYS A 17 -21.79 7.71 -12.80
CA CYS A 17 -22.80 8.70 -13.19
C CYS A 17 -23.81 9.04 -12.07
N GLY A 18 -23.42 8.92 -10.80
CA GLY A 18 -24.30 9.12 -9.65
C GLY A 18 -25.43 8.08 -9.50
N LEU A 19 -25.50 7.06 -10.37
CA LEU A 19 -26.54 6.04 -10.36
C LEU A 19 -26.74 5.31 -9.01
N PRO A 20 -25.70 5.08 -8.19
CA PRO A 20 -25.89 4.51 -6.84
C PRO A 20 -26.87 5.27 -5.97
N LEU A 21 -26.98 6.59 -6.16
CA LEU A 21 -27.81 7.50 -5.36
C LEU A 21 -29.20 7.73 -5.98
N ILE A 22 -29.40 7.36 -7.24
CA ILE A 22 -30.66 7.54 -7.97
C ILE A 22 -31.58 6.34 -7.69
N THR A 23 -32.18 6.33 -6.51
CA THR A 23 -33.09 5.24 -6.08
C THR A 23 -34.29 5.78 -5.33
N ARG A 24 -35.41 5.06 -5.42
CA ARG A 24 -36.58 5.22 -4.51
C ARG A 24 -36.51 4.24 -3.33
N ARG A 25 -35.59 3.30 -3.36
CA ARG A 25 -35.36 2.26 -2.35
C ARG A 25 -34.17 2.66 -1.48
N TYR A 26 -34.38 3.64 -0.60
CA TYR A 26 -33.36 4.17 0.30
C TYR A 26 -32.81 3.12 1.29
N ASP A 27 -33.59 2.06 1.57
CA ASP A 27 -33.17 0.90 2.32
C ASP A 27 -31.86 0.27 1.76
N ARG A 28 -31.64 0.33 0.46
CA ARG A 28 -30.45 -0.19 -0.20
C ARG A 28 -29.17 0.56 0.17
N LEU A 29 -29.28 1.85 0.50
CA LEU A 29 -28.11 2.64 0.90
C LEU A 29 -27.48 2.16 2.20
N THR A 30 -28.24 1.40 3.04
CA THR A 30 -27.70 0.81 4.26
C THR A 30 -26.54 -0.14 4.00
N LEU A 31 -26.45 -0.73 2.80
CA LEU A 31 -25.35 -1.62 2.41
C LEU A 31 -24.02 -0.89 2.26
N VAL A 32 -24.03 0.35 1.81
CA VAL A 32 -22.80 1.10 1.52
C VAL A 32 -22.42 2.06 2.64
N ILE A 33 -23.40 2.53 3.44
CA ILE A 33 -23.17 3.51 4.50
C ILE A 33 -22.05 3.10 5.46
N PRO A 34 -21.99 1.89 6.04
CA PRO A 34 -20.94 1.52 6.97
C PRO A 34 -19.54 1.64 6.36
N TYR A 35 -19.37 1.21 5.12
CA TYR A 35 -18.08 1.24 4.43
C TYR A 35 -17.66 2.66 4.06
N LEU A 36 -18.61 3.49 3.60
CA LEU A 36 -18.33 4.91 3.35
C LEU A 36 -17.97 5.65 4.63
N LEU A 37 -18.64 5.35 5.75
CA LEU A 37 -18.29 5.94 7.04
C LEU A 37 -16.88 5.55 7.46
N LEU A 38 -16.50 4.26 7.36
CA LEU A 38 -15.15 3.81 7.66
C LEU A 38 -14.09 4.56 6.82
N ASN A 39 -14.35 4.73 5.52
CA ASN A 39 -13.43 5.45 4.65
C ASN A 39 -13.36 6.96 4.98
N LEU A 40 -14.49 7.60 5.26
CA LEU A 40 -14.55 9.06 5.43
C LEU A 40 -14.22 9.53 6.84
N MET A 41 -14.43 8.69 7.87
CA MET A 41 -14.11 9.04 9.26
C MET A 41 -12.64 8.80 9.62
N SER A 42 -11.91 8.03 8.83
CA SER A 42 -10.50 7.77 9.08
C SER A 42 -9.64 8.98 8.69
N ASP A 43 -8.62 9.27 9.51
CA ASP A 43 -7.55 10.22 9.18
C ASP A 43 -6.38 9.55 8.43
N TYR A 44 -6.45 8.22 8.26
CA TYR A 44 -5.46 7.48 7.49
C TYR A 44 -5.69 7.68 6.00
N GLN A 45 -4.80 8.41 5.32
CA GLN A 45 -4.98 8.84 3.93
C GLN A 45 -5.28 7.71 2.94
N TYR A 46 -4.74 6.50 3.17
CA TYR A 46 -4.99 5.36 2.28
C TYR A 46 -6.41 4.80 2.39
N GLN A 47 -7.17 5.12 3.44
CA GLN A 47 -8.57 4.72 3.60
C GLN A 47 -9.49 5.39 2.57
N HIS A 48 -9.12 6.56 2.08
CA HIS A 48 -9.88 7.32 1.08
C HIS A 48 -9.08 7.56 -0.21
N ASP A 49 -8.15 6.67 -0.53
CA ASP A 49 -7.47 6.64 -1.83
C ASP A 49 -7.94 5.40 -2.63
N ILE A 50 -8.51 5.65 -3.84
CA ILE A 50 -9.05 4.61 -4.71
C ILE A 50 -7.99 3.62 -5.24
N PHE A 51 -6.71 3.93 -5.11
CA PHE A 51 -5.61 3.05 -5.52
C PHE A 51 -5.22 2.05 -4.43
N PHE A 52 -5.83 2.14 -3.25
CA PHE A 52 -5.58 1.22 -2.14
C PHE A 52 -6.79 0.35 -1.84
N GLN A 53 -6.50 -0.83 -1.32
CA GLN A 53 -7.48 -1.89 -1.04
C GLN A 53 -8.56 -1.51 -0.01
N TYR A 54 -8.34 -0.49 0.79
CA TYR A 54 -9.26 -0.09 1.87
C TYR A 54 -10.61 0.43 1.38
N CYS A 55 -10.71 0.88 0.13
CA CYS A 55 -11.97 1.34 -0.47
C CYS A 55 -12.76 0.23 -1.18
N PHE A 56 -12.25 -1.01 -1.20
CA PHE A 56 -12.84 -2.12 -1.96
C PHE A 56 -14.32 -2.36 -1.59
N GLY A 57 -14.65 -2.38 -0.28
CA GLY A 57 -16.04 -2.58 0.19
C GLY A 57 -16.98 -1.48 -0.32
N SER A 58 -16.58 -0.22 -0.17
CA SER A 58 -17.38 0.93 -0.66
C SER A 58 -17.63 0.83 -2.17
N ILE A 59 -16.59 0.55 -2.96
CA ILE A 59 -16.68 0.47 -4.42
C ILE A 59 -17.58 -0.71 -4.85
N ALA A 60 -17.42 -1.89 -4.24
CA ALA A 60 -18.23 -3.06 -4.57
C ALA A 60 -19.73 -2.81 -4.37
N PHE A 61 -20.11 -2.22 -3.24
CA PHE A 61 -21.52 -1.89 -2.98
C PHE A 61 -22.04 -0.76 -3.84
N LEU A 62 -21.22 0.24 -4.20
CA LEU A 62 -21.63 1.29 -5.13
C LEU A 62 -21.89 0.71 -6.53
N ILE A 63 -21.06 -0.20 -7.01
CA ILE A 63 -21.29 -0.91 -8.29
C ILE A 63 -22.58 -1.75 -8.22
N TYR A 64 -22.77 -2.50 -7.14
CA TYR A 64 -24.00 -3.27 -6.93
C TYR A 64 -25.25 -2.39 -6.94
N LEU A 65 -25.23 -1.26 -6.21
CA LEU A 65 -26.33 -0.30 -6.20
C LEU A 65 -26.59 0.30 -7.59
N THR A 66 -25.54 0.58 -8.34
CA THR A 66 -25.66 1.04 -9.75
C THR A 66 -26.44 0.03 -10.57
N ALA A 67 -26.07 -1.24 -10.50
CA ALA A 67 -26.72 -2.32 -11.27
C ALA A 67 -28.21 -2.47 -10.90
N VAL A 68 -28.52 -2.50 -9.59
CA VAL A 68 -29.88 -2.67 -9.12
C VAL A 68 -30.76 -1.45 -9.42
N ASN A 69 -30.24 -0.25 -9.23
CA ASN A 69 -30.99 0.98 -9.53
C ASN A 69 -31.21 1.14 -11.05
N LEU A 70 -30.24 0.76 -11.86
CA LEU A 70 -30.38 0.75 -13.32
C LEU A 70 -31.46 -0.25 -13.76
N ALA A 71 -31.53 -1.42 -13.11
CA ALA A 71 -32.56 -2.42 -13.39
C ALA A 71 -33.98 -1.93 -13.04
N ASP A 72 -34.13 -1.09 -12.02
CA ASP A 72 -35.41 -0.53 -11.59
C ASP A 72 -35.96 0.58 -12.53
N LEU A 73 -35.14 1.10 -13.44
CA LEU A 73 -35.60 2.09 -14.40
C LEU A 73 -36.63 1.46 -15.38
N LYS A 74 -37.87 1.96 -15.33
CA LYS A 74 -39.01 1.38 -16.09
C LYS A 74 -38.91 1.63 -17.59
N LEU A 75 -38.40 2.80 -18.01
CA LEU A 75 -38.31 3.19 -19.42
C LEU A 75 -37.02 2.60 -20.03
N SER A 76 -37.17 1.75 -21.04
CA SER A 76 -36.04 1.13 -21.73
C SER A 76 -35.07 2.16 -22.33
N ARG A 77 -35.61 3.26 -22.91
CA ARG A 77 -34.84 4.35 -23.46
C ARG A 77 -34.02 5.10 -22.38
N THR A 78 -34.65 5.42 -21.24
CA THR A 78 -33.96 6.07 -20.11
C THR A 78 -32.87 5.18 -19.56
N ARG A 79 -33.16 3.88 -19.41
CA ARG A 79 -32.15 2.89 -18.97
C ARG A 79 -30.96 2.82 -19.91
N LEU A 80 -31.22 2.78 -21.22
CA LEU A 80 -30.16 2.77 -22.23
C LEU A 80 -29.31 4.02 -22.20
N ILE A 81 -29.94 5.22 -22.14
CA ILE A 81 -29.21 6.47 -22.03
C ILE A 81 -28.35 6.52 -20.76
N ALA A 82 -28.92 6.14 -19.60
CA ALA A 82 -28.18 6.10 -18.33
C ALA A 82 -26.97 5.15 -18.41
N LEU A 83 -27.16 3.98 -19.01
CA LEU A 83 -26.07 3.00 -19.17
C LEU A 83 -24.98 3.54 -20.10
N ILE A 84 -25.32 4.08 -21.26
CA ILE A 84 -24.36 4.64 -22.21
C ILE A 84 -23.60 5.80 -21.57
N SER A 85 -24.31 6.70 -20.87
CA SER A 85 -23.67 7.81 -20.14
C SER A 85 -22.71 7.34 -19.06
N ALA A 86 -23.11 6.35 -18.27
CA ALA A 86 -22.26 5.79 -17.23
C ALA A 86 -21.00 5.12 -17.83
N VAL A 87 -21.14 4.35 -18.92
CA VAL A 87 -20.01 3.72 -19.61
C VAL A 87 -19.07 4.78 -20.20
N ALA A 88 -19.61 5.80 -20.87
CA ALA A 88 -18.80 6.88 -21.46
C ALA A 88 -18.02 7.67 -20.38
N ILE A 89 -18.68 8.03 -19.29
CA ILE A 89 -18.04 8.74 -18.16
C ILE A 89 -17.00 7.85 -17.50
N SER A 90 -17.30 6.57 -17.23
CA SER A 90 -16.33 5.61 -16.67
C SER A 90 -15.10 5.44 -17.58
N ALA A 91 -15.30 5.32 -18.89
CA ALA A 91 -14.20 5.23 -19.84
C ALA A 91 -13.34 6.50 -19.84
N GLY A 92 -13.96 7.68 -19.80
CA GLY A 92 -13.27 8.96 -19.66
C GLY A 92 -12.45 9.05 -18.36
N CYS A 93 -13.04 8.67 -17.23
CA CYS A 93 -12.36 8.66 -15.93
C CYS A 93 -11.20 7.64 -15.92
N PHE A 94 -11.41 6.44 -16.48
CA PHE A 94 -10.34 5.45 -16.65
C PHE A 94 -9.19 6.01 -17.48
N GLY A 95 -9.49 6.61 -18.65
CA GLY A 95 -8.50 7.22 -19.52
C GLY A 95 -7.72 8.35 -18.85
N ALA A 96 -8.38 9.17 -18.03
CA ALA A 96 -7.75 10.29 -17.34
C ALA A 96 -6.93 9.89 -16.11
N VAL A 97 -7.38 8.89 -15.34
CA VAL A 97 -6.84 8.58 -14.00
C VAL A 97 -6.02 7.29 -13.96
N VAL A 98 -6.51 6.23 -14.57
CA VAL A 98 -5.92 4.88 -14.49
C VAL A 98 -4.94 4.60 -15.63
N TYR A 99 -5.36 4.87 -16.85
CA TYR A 99 -4.59 4.56 -18.07
C TYR A 99 -3.15 5.15 -18.08
N PRO A 100 -2.90 6.41 -17.67
CA PRO A 100 -1.54 6.94 -17.63
C PRO A 100 -0.63 6.20 -16.66
N LYS A 101 -1.18 5.69 -15.55
CA LYS A 101 -0.43 4.87 -14.59
C LYS A 101 -0.18 3.46 -15.13
N ALA A 102 -1.20 2.86 -15.75
CA ALA A 102 -1.10 1.52 -16.33
C ALA A 102 -0.04 1.42 -17.43
N ILE A 103 0.12 2.47 -18.26
CA ILE A 103 1.16 2.51 -19.30
C ILE A 103 2.54 2.76 -18.72
N LYS A 104 2.66 3.68 -17.74
CA LYS A 104 3.96 4.03 -17.15
C LYS A 104 4.55 2.91 -16.30
N TYR A 105 3.71 2.09 -15.68
CA TYR A 105 4.19 1.04 -14.76
C TYR A 105 5.06 -0.02 -15.45
N PRO A 106 4.68 -0.62 -16.59
CA PRO A 106 5.54 -1.58 -17.29
C PRO A 106 6.86 -0.99 -17.79
N GLN A 107 6.85 0.29 -18.18
CA GLN A 107 8.07 1.01 -18.55
C GLN A 107 8.97 1.18 -17.32
N TYR A 108 8.40 1.68 -16.22
CA TYR A 108 9.12 1.84 -14.95
C TYR A 108 9.78 0.53 -14.49
N VAL A 109 9.07 -0.60 -14.57
CA VAL A 109 9.60 -1.93 -14.21
C VAL A 109 10.78 -2.31 -15.12
N ARG A 110 10.67 -2.08 -16.43
CA ARG A 110 11.77 -2.35 -17.37
C ARG A 110 13.00 -1.48 -17.09
N ASP A 111 12.78 -0.19 -16.91
CA ASP A 111 13.86 0.79 -16.72
C ASP A 111 14.60 0.59 -15.39
N ASN A 112 13.96 -0.04 -14.41
CA ASN A 112 14.54 -0.34 -13.11
C ASN A 112 14.87 -1.83 -12.89
N ARG A 113 14.82 -2.65 -13.94
CA ARG A 113 15.01 -4.10 -13.83
C ARG A 113 16.36 -4.48 -13.22
N GLU A 114 17.45 -3.94 -13.75
CA GLU A 114 18.80 -4.20 -13.26
C GLU A 114 18.97 -3.79 -11.78
N PHE A 115 18.33 -2.68 -11.40
CA PHE A 115 18.31 -2.25 -10.00
C PHE A 115 17.62 -3.27 -9.10
N TYR A 116 16.43 -3.76 -9.48
CA TYR A 116 15.71 -4.76 -8.69
C TYR A 116 16.42 -6.11 -8.67
N GLU A 117 17.01 -6.54 -9.78
CA GLU A 117 17.85 -7.73 -9.84
C GLU A 117 19.05 -7.61 -8.89
N SER A 118 19.75 -6.47 -8.87
CA SER A 118 20.85 -6.22 -7.92
C SER A 118 20.40 -6.26 -6.45
N VAL A 119 19.20 -5.78 -6.15
CA VAL A 119 18.61 -5.89 -4.81
C VAL A 119 18.38 -7.36 -4.44
N CYS A 120 17.78 -8.14 -5.34
CA CYS A 120 17.52 -9.56 -5.12
C CYS A 120 18.83 -10.33 -4.94
N ASP A 121 19.79 -10.15 -5.84
CA ASP A 121 21.11 -10.81 -5.77
C ASP A 121 21.82 -10.51 -4.44
N THR A 122 21.70 -9.27 -3.96
CA THR A 122 22.27 -8.87 -2.66
C THR A 122 21.59 -9.60 -1.51
N LEU A 123 20.27 -9.73 -1.54
CA LEU A 123 19.50 -10.41 -0.50
C LEU A 123 19.70 -11.95 -0.54
N ASP A 124 19.95 -12.51 -1.71
CA ASP A 124 20.22 -13.94 -1.90
C ASP A 124 21.57 -14.38 -1.31
N THR A 125 22.44 -13.44 -0.93
CA THR A 125 23.67 -13.77 -0.16
C THR A 125 23.37 -14.26 1.25
N ILE A 126 22.13 -14.06 1.76
CA ILE A 126 21.71 -14.50 3.09
C ILE A 126 21.18 -15.94 2.99
N PRO A 127 21.72 -16.90 3.75
CA PRO A 127 21.26 -18.29 3.73
C PRO A 127 19.76 -18.43 3.96
N GLU A 128 19.07 -19.34 3.25
CA GLU A 128 17.61 -19.51 3.33
C GLU A 128 17.11 -19.86 4.74
N GLY A 129 17.87 -20.66 5.50
CA GLY A 129 17.52 -21.05 6.87
C GLY A 129 17.86 -20.03 7.94
N ALA A 130 18.53 -18.94 7.61
CA ALA A 130 18.94 -17.94 8.59
C ALA A 130 17.76 -17.10 9.09
N SER A 131 17.76 -16.79 10.39
CA SER A 131 16.83 -15.83 10.98
C SER A 131 17.19 -14.39 10.58
N VAL A 132 16.20 -13.60 10.17
CA VAL A 132 16.43 -12.27 9.61
C VAL A 132 15.50 -11.23 10.23
N ALA A 133 16.06 -10.07 10.59
CA ALA A 133 15.28 -8.87 10.80
C ALA A 133 15.54 -7.89 9.65
N ALA A 134 14.50 -7.41 8.98
CA ALA A 134 14.63 -6.58 7.79
C ALA A 134 13.70 -5.36 7.82
N THR A 135 14.04 -4.32 7.07
CA THR A 135 13.12 -3.22 6.81
C THR A 135 11.95 -3.69 5.94
N THR A 136 10.78 -3.09 6.12
CA THR A 136 9.47 -3.51 5.57
C THR A 136 9.51 -3.95 4.10
N PHE A 137 10.21 -3.23 3.22
CA PHE A 137 10.25 -3.58 1.79
C PHE A 137 11.06 -4.86 1.49
N HIS A 138 12.05 -5.18 2.31
CA HIS A 138 12.87 -6.37 2.12
C HIS A 138 12.22 -7.62 2.73
N THR A 139 11.34 -7.47 3.72
CA THR A 139 10.62 -8.61 4.32
C THR A 139 9.79 -9.36 3.29
N THR A 140 9.25 -8.68 2.29
CA THR A 140 8.46 -9.33 1.22
C THR A 140 9.29 -10.35 0.43
N TYR A 141 10.51 -9.97 0.04
CA TYR A 141 11.42 -10.87 -0.68
C TYR A 141 11.93 -12.00 0.22
N LEU A 142 12.19 -11.71 1.49
CA LEU A 142 12.73 -12.63 2.47
C LEU A 142 11.67 -13.52 3.15
N SER A 143 10.40 -13.45 2.71
CA SER A 143 9.24 -14.07 3.37
C SER A 143 9.23 -15.60 3.43
N ASN A 144 10.15 -16.27 2.73
CA ASN A 144 10.28 -17.73 2.70
C ASN A 144 11.09 -18.31 3.90
N ARG A 145 11.29 -17.54 4.97
CA ARG A 145 12.07 -17.93 6.16
C ARG A 145 11.16 -18.24 7.34
N GLU A 146 11.59 -19.19 8.19
CA GLU A 146 10.84 -19.54 9.41
C GLU A 146 10.82 -18.39 10.42
N VAL A 147 11.95 -17.65 10.52
CA VAL A 147 12.08 -16.51 11.44
C VAL A 147 12.41 -15.27 10.65
N LEU A 148 11.40 -14.40 10.52
CA LEU A 148 11.50 -13.10 9.84
C LEU A 148 10.79 -12.03 10.65
N TYR A 149 11.51 -10.97 10.99
CA TYR A 149 10.96 -9.83 11.69
C TYR A 149 11.06 -8.54 10.87
N ASP A 150 10.01 -7.72 10.93
CA ASP A 150 10.05 -6.35 10.42
C ASP A 150 10.63 -5.43 11.50
N ILE A 151 11.75 -4.76 11.17
CA ILE A 151 12.45 -3.85 12.09
C ILE A 151 11.50 -2.78 12.65
N LYS A 152 10.53 -2.33 11.88
CA LYS A 152 9.58 -1.30 12.31
C LYS A 152 8.66 -1.76 13.45
N TYR A 153 8.24 -3.02 13.43
CA TYR A 153 7.18 -3.53 14.30
C TYR A 153 7.68 -4.50 15.39
N ALA A 154 8.77 -5.20 15.15
CA ALA A 154 9.32 -6.18 16.08
C ALA A 154 9.90 -5.52 17.34
N SER A 155 9.99 -6.24 18.46
CA SER A 155 10.71 -5.79 19.65
C SER A 155 12.22 -5.73 19.35
N THR A 156 12.96 -4.94 20.13
CA THR A 156 14.42 -4.87 20.02
C THR A 156 15.08 -6.21 20.30
N GLU A 157 14.55 -6.97 21.26
CA GLU A 157 15.01 -8.31 21.62
C GLU A 157 14.93 -9.27 20.43
N HIS A 158 13.77 -9.38 19.79
CA HIS A 158 13.59 -10.22 18.60
C HIS A 158 14.53 -9.84 17.44
N ILE A 159 14.79 -8.53 17.24
CA ILE A 159 15.73 -8.08 16.23
C ILE A 159 17.16 -8.56 16.56
N LEU A 160 17.55 -8.45 17.82
CA LEU A 160 18.90 -8.84 18.28
C LEU A 160 19.10 -10.36 18.44
N GLU A 161 18.04 -11.16 18.36
CA GLU A 161 18.11 -12.61 18.30
C GLU A 161 18.36 -13.13 16.88
N CYS A 162 18.10 -12.31 15.85
CA CYS A 162 18.32 -12.71 14.46
C CYS A 162 19.81 -12.83 14.11
N GLU A 163 20.13 -13.80 13.26
CA GLU A 163 21.48 -13.96 12.71
C GLU A 163 21.87 -12.82 11.75
N TYR A 164 20.88 -12.34 10.98
CA TYR A 164 21.08 -11.27 10.00
C TYR A 164 20.13 -10.11 10.22
N VAL A 165 20.65 -8.92 9.95
CA VAL A 165 19.85 -7.68 9.93
C VAL A 165 20.04 -6.97 8.60
N VAL A 166 18.94 -6.71 7.88
CA VAL A 166 18.92 -6.07 6.57
C VAL A 166 18.34 -4.66 6.68
N ILE A 167 19.14 -3.68 6.32
CA ILE A 167 18.82 -2.28 6.52
C ILE A 167 18.66 -1.58 5.18
N LYS A 168 17.52 -0.92 4.97
CA LYS A 168 17.37 0.08 3.90
C LYS A 168 17.75 1.45 4.44
N ILE A 169 18.84 2.00 3.95
CA ILE A 169 19.46 3.22 4.48
C ILE A 169 18.51 4.43 4.41
N SER A 170 17.70 4.53 3.34
CA SER A 170 16.78 5.66 3.11
C SER A 170 15.46 5.58 3.89
N GLU A 171 15.16 4.45 4.55
CA GLU A 171 13.86 4.22 5.20
C GLU A 171 13.84 4.65 6.67
N LYS A 172 13.75 5.95 6.90
CA LYS A 172 13.80 6.55 8.25
C LYS A 172 12.68 6.09 9.19
N THR A 173 11.50 5.77 8.65
CA THR A 173 10.34 5.37 9.46
C THR A 173 10.53 4.08 10.23
N SER A 174 11.30 3.14 9.71
CA SER A 174 11.60 1.87 10.37
C SER A 174 12.44 2.03 11.63
N TYR A 175 13.15 3.14 11.75
CA TYR A 175 14.07 3.42 12.87
C TYR A 175 13.51 4.41 13.89
N GLN A 176 12.30 4.94 13.71
CA GLN A 176 11.72 5.96 14.59
C GLN A 176 11.65 5.53 16.07
N LYS A 177 11.39 4.26 16.34
CA LYS A 177 11.35 3.72 17.72
C LYS A 177 12.69 3.78 18.45
N PHE A 178 13.80 3.92 17.74
CA PHE A 178 15.14 4.07 18.30
C PHE A 178 15.54 5.55 18.46
N ALA A 179 14.72 6.49 17.99
CA ALA A 179 14.98 7.91 18.14
C ALA A 179 14.84 8.34 19.60
N THR A 180 15.81 9.11 20.10
CA THR A 180 15.82 9.67 21.44
C THR A 180 15.96 11.19 21.37
N GLY A 181 15.29 11.90 22.28
CA GLY A 181 15.47 13.35 22.45
C GLY A 181 14.88 14.22 21.33
N GLY A 182 13.84 13.75 20.62
CA GLY A 182 13.11 14.54 19.61
C GLY A 182 13.90 14.85 18.34
N ARG A 183 15.06 14.24 18.11
CA ARG A 183 15.89 14.35 16.90
C ARG A 183 15.69 13.12 16.02
N ASP A 184 15.81 13.29 14.70
CA ASP A 184 15.77 12.20 13.73
C ASP A 184 17.12 11.43 13.73
N ASN A 185 17.43 10.79 14.88
CA ASN A 185 18.66 10.04 15.12
C ASN A 185 18.40 8.51 15.22
N GLY A 186 17.17 8.07 14.94
CA GLY A 186 16.79 6.66 15.09
C GLY A 186 17.68 5.70 14.32
N TYR A 187 18.02 6.02 13.07
CA TYR A 187 18.96 5.21 12.29
C TYR A 187 20.34 5.10 12.96
N HIS A 188 20.91 6.24 13.40
CA HIS A 188 22.22 6.26 14.05
C HIS A 188 22.24 5.45 15.35
N ASN A 189 21.21 5.60 16.17
CA ASN A 189 21.06 4.83 17.41
C ASN A 189 20.90 3.34 17.15
N PHE A 190 20.15 2.97 16.09
CA PHE A 190 20.00 1.59 15.70
C PHE A 190 21.32 0.97 15.24
N MET A 191 22.10 1.72 14.46
CA MET A 191 23.43 1.27 14.04
C MET A 191 24.39 1.07 15.22
N LYS A 192 24.33 1.98 16.20
CA LYS A 192 25.11 1.85 17.43
C LYS A 192 24.69 0.62 18.21
N LEU A 193 23.39 0.37 18.32
CA LEU A 193 22.82 -0.81 18.99
C LEU A 193 23.31 -2.11 18.34
N LEU A 194 23.28 -2.22 17.01
CA LEU A 194 23.77 -3.38 16.30
C LEU A 194 25.25 -3.65 16.57
N LYS A 195 26.07 -2.59 16.50
CA LYS A 195 27.50 -2.70 16.77
C LYS A 195 27.82 -3.14 18.21
N GLU A 196 27.08 -2.59 19.19
CA GLU A 196 27.23 -2.96 20.61
C GLU A 196 26.81 -4.42 20.88
N ASN A 197 25.95 -4.99 20.01
CA ASN A 197 25.49 -6.38 20.11
C ASN A 197 26.23 -7.33 19.14
N GLY A 198 27.42 -6.95 18.67
CA GLY A 198 28.30 -7.83 17.91
C GLY A 198 27.90 -8.06 16.45
N TYR A 199 27.11 -7.15 15.85
CA TYR A 199 26.79 -7.24 14.42
C TYR A 199 27.88 -6.58 13.58
N GLU A 200 28.35 -7.28 12.56
CA GLU A 200 29.32 -6.81 11.59
C GLU A 200 28.70 -6.73 10.20
N LYS A 201 29.09 -5.72 9.42
CA LYS A 201 28.64 -5.56 8.05
C LYS A 201 29.28 -6.59 7.14
N VAL A 202 28.46 -7.46 6.54
CA VAL A 202 28.91 -8.56 5.67
C VAL A 202 28.52 -8.38 4.20
N GLY A 203 27.60 -7.47 3.90
CA GLY A 203 27.17 -7.19 2.53
C GLY A 203 26.61 -5.79 2.37
N GLU A 204 26.64 -5.29 1.15
CA GLU A 204 26.02 -4.00 0.81
C GLU A 204 25.59 -3.92 -0.65
N LEU A 205 24.50 -3.19 -0.91
CA LEU A 205 24.25 -2.53 -2.18
C LEU A 205 24.39 -1.03 -1.93
N LYS A 206 25.47 -0.46 -2.44
CA LYS A 206 25.98 0.86 -2.05
C LYS A 206 24.88 1.95 -2.00
N GLY A 207 24.68 2.52 -0.82
CA GLY A 207 23.72 3.59 -0.58
C GLY A 207 22.24 3.14 -0.51
N ILE A 208 21.96 1.85 -0.64
CA ILE A 208 20.60 1.29 -0.71
C ILE A 208 20.35 0.31 0.43
N ILE A 209 21.17 -0.75 0.50
CA ILE A 209 21.03 -1.85 1.47
C ILE A 209 22.36 -2.08 2.15
N ASP A 210 22.31 -2.27 3.46
CA ASP A 210 23.41 -2.84 4.26
C ASP A 210 22.92 -4.13 4.92
N ILE A 211 23.74 -5.16 4.87
CA ILE A 211 23.51 -6.46 5.50
C ILE A 211 24.50 -6.64 6.63
N TYR A 212 24.00 -6.90 7.82
CA TYR A 212 24.77 -7.17 9.02
C TYR A 212 24.57 -8.62 9.47
N LYS A 213 25.62 -9.27 9.91
CA LYS A 213 25.59 -10.61 10.50
C LYS A 213 26.07 -10.52 11.95
N LYS A 214 25.42 -11.27 12.84
CA LYS A 214 25.84 -11.39 14.23
C LYS A 214 27.12 -12.22 14.30
N ALA A 215 28.14 -11.71 14.97
CA ALA A 215 29.36 -12.48 15.26
C ALA A 215 29.01 -13.68 16.16
N GLU A 216 29.61 -14.81 15.88
CA GLU A 216 29.45 -16.05 16.67
C GLU A 216 30.06 -15.91 18.08
#